data_1d7f94ad031c6fe5ce42994334d73127
#
_entry.id   1d7f94ad031c6fe5ce42994334d73127
#
_cell.length_a   1.000
_cell.length_b   1.000
_cell.length_c   1.000
_cell.angle_alpha   90.00
_cell.angle_beta   90.00
_cell.angle_gamma   90.00
#
_symmetry.space_group_name_H-M   'P 1'
#
loop_
_entity.id
_entity.type
_entity.pdbx_description
1 polymer ?
#
loop_
_entity_poly.entity_id
_entity_poly.type
_entity_poly.pdbx_seq_one_letter_code
_entity_poly.pdbx_strand_id
1 'polypeptide(L)'
;MAKYRKLSRTSSQRKALLRGQVTQLLVNGKIVTTEAKAKEVRKIAEGLIALAVKEKDNFEEVTVTAKVARKDKDGKRVKEVVDGKKVTVYDEVEKTIKKDSASRLHARRQMLKVLYTAKESDGTKKGTKTIDVTNKLFDEIAPKYATRNGGYTRIVKIGQRKGDGALEVLLELV
;
A
#
# COMPACT_ATOMS: atom_id res chain seq x y z
N MET A 1 -30.53 11.88 -2.07
CA MET A 1 -29.70 11.83 -3.30
C MET A 1 -28.32 11.25 -3.00
N ALA A 2 -27.74 10.47 -3.92
CA ALA A 2 -26.41 9.88 -3.72
C ALA A 2 -25.32 10.99 -3.75
N LYS A 3 -24.51 11.08 -2.70
CA LYS A 3 -23.43 12.08 -2.58
C LYS A 3 -22.16 11.74 -3.40
N TYR A 4 -22.19 10.72 -4.27
CA TYR A 4 -21.05 10.24 -5.04
C TYR A 4 -21.39 10.08 -6.53
N ARG A 5 -20.37 10.17 -7.38
CA ARG A 5 -20.52 9.95 -8.83
C ARG A 5 -20.59 8.46 -9.14
N LYS A 6 -21.56 8.04 -9.95
CA LYS A 6 -21.69 6.64 -10.40
C LYS A 6 -20.60 6.25 -11.42
N LEU A 7 -20.02 7.22 -12.14
CA LEU A 7 -18.99 7.02 -13.15
C LEU A 7 -19.42 6.08 -14.30
N SER A 8 -20.73 6.07 -14.62
CA SER A 8 -21.35 5.20 -15.64
C SER A 8 -21.00 3.71 -15.42
N ARG A 9 -20.94 3.26 -14.16
CA ARG A 9 -20.54 1.89 -13.81
C ARG A 9 -21.49 1.28 -12.80
N THR A 10 -21.55 -0.06 -12.79
CA THR A 10 -22.22 -0.80 -11.71
C THR A 10 -21.47 -0.56 -10.38
N SER A 11 -22.14 -0.85 -9.27
CA SER A 11 -21.54 -0.64 -7.94
C SER A 11 -20.21 -1.39 -7.76
N SER A 12 -20.16 -2.65 -8.20
CA SER A 12 -18.94 -3.48 -8.13
C SER A 12 -17.81 -2.96 -9.02
N GLN A 13 -18.11 -2.61 -10.26
CA GLN A 13 -17.13 -2.04 -11.21
C GLN A 13 -16.60 -0.69 -10.74
N ARG A 14 -17.46 0.18 -10.21
CA ARG A 14 -17.05 1.45 -9.60
C ARG A 14 -16.09 1.23 -8.45
N LYS A 15 -16.43 0.32 -7.54
CA LYS A 15 -15.59 -0.03 -6.38
C LYS A 15 -14.22 -0.55 -6.83
N ALA A 16 -14.17 -1.45 -7.79
CA ALA A 16 -12.91 -1.98 -8.33
C ALA A 16 -12.04 -0.89 -8.98
N LEU A 17 -12.64 0.00 -9.79
CA LEU A 17 -11.94 1.13 -10.41
C LEU A 17 -11.30 2.04 -9.37
N LEU A 18 -12.07 2.48 -8.36
CA LEU A 18 -11.58 3.39 -7.34
C LEU A 18 -10.51 2.75 -6.47
N ARG A 19 -10.67 1.48 -6.08
CA ARG A 19 -9.64 0.73 -5.35
C ARG A 19 -8.33 0.67 -6.13
N GLY A 20 -8.37 0.35 -7.42
CA GLY A 20 -7.18 0.30 -8.26
C GLY A 20 -6.47 1.66 -8.34
N GLN A 21 -7.21 2.75 -8.57
CA GLN A 21 -6.63 4.10 -8.67
C GLN A 21 -6.08 4.62 -7.33
N VAL A 22 -6.76 4.35 -6.21
CA VAL A 22 -6.25 4.71 -4.87
C VAL A 22 -4.96 3.95 -4.58
N THR A 23 -4.91 2.65 -4.88
CA THR A 23 -3.69 1.85 -4.69
C THR A 23 -2.54 2.41 -5.52
N GLN A 24 -2.76 2.71 -6.82
CA GLN A 24 -1.73 3.30 -7.68
C GLN A 24 -1.26 4.67 -7.20
N LEU A 25 -2.18 5.53 -6.71
CA LEU A 25 -1.82 6.83 -6.16
C LEU A 25 -0.89 6.70 -4.96
N LEU A 26 -1.20 5.80 -4.02
CA LEU A 26 -0.39 5.59 -2.81
C LEU A 26 0.96 4.91 -3.09
N VAL A 27 1.02 4.06 -4.12
CA VAL A 27 2.27 3.42 -4.53
C VAL A 27 3.19 4.38 -5.26
N ASN A 28 2.65 5.11 -6.25
CA ASN A 28 3.45 5.94 -7.17
C ASN A 28 3.55 7.41 -6.73
N GLY A 29 2.74 7.84 -5.75
CA GLY A 29 2.65 9.23 -5.30
C GLY A 29 1.86 10.15 -6.24
N LYS A 30 1.67 9.76 -7.50
CA LYS A 30 0.92 10.54 -8.52
C LYS A 30 0.27 9.63 -9.55
N ILE A 31 -0.87 10.05 -10.09
CA ILE A 31 -1.58 9.39 -11.21
C ILE A 31 -2.18 10.42 -12.16
N VAL A 32 -2.23 10.09 -13.44
CA VAL A 32 -2.99 10.84 -14.46
C VAL A 32 -4.34 10.16 -14.66
N THR A 33 -5.42 10.92 -14.54
CA THR A 33 -6.79 10.39 -14.68
C THR A 33 -7.77 11.51 -15.06
N THR A 34 -9.04 11.18 -15.26
CA THR A 34 -10.06 12.20 -15.53
C THR A 34 -10.49 12.93 -14.25
N GLU A 35 -10.86 14.21 -14.35
CA GLU A 35 -11.26 15.04 -13.21
C GLU A 35 -12.36 14.41 -12.36
N ALA A 36 -13.36 13.79 -13.00
CA ALA A 36 -14.46 13.11 -12.30
C ALA A 36 -13.96 11.96 -11.42
N LYS A 37 -13.01 11.15 -11.90
CA LYS A 37 -12.39 10.05 -11.15
C LYS A 37 -11.48 10.59 -10.04
N ALA A 38 -10.65 11.60 -10.34
CA ALA A 38 -9.76 12.21 -9.36
C ALA A 38 -10.50 12.74 -8.14
N LYS A 39 -11.64 13.40 -8.33
CA LYS A 39 -12.49 13.91 -7.23
C LYS A 39 -13.04 12.81 -6.32
N GLU A 40 -13.32 11.61 -6.85
CA GLU A 40 -13.76 10.47 -6.04
C GLU A 40 -12.59 9.76 -5.36
N VAL A 41 -11.46 9.57 -6.08
CA VAL A 41 -10.22 8.96 -5.55
C VAL A 41 -9.67 9.78 -4.40
N ARG A 42 -9.63 11.11 -4.53
CA ARG A 42 -9.17 12.06 -3.52
C ARG A 42 -9.81 11.80 -2.17
N LYS A 43 -11.16 11.71 -2.12
CA LYS A 43 -11.90 11.51 -0.87
C LYS A 43 -11.49 10.23 -0.14
N ILE A 44 -11.28 9.15 -0.90
CA ILE A 44 -10.90 7.85 -0.32
C ILE A 44 -9.45 7.89 0.14
N ALA A 45 -8.54 8.39 -0.69
CA ALA A 45 -7.11 8.47 -0.37
C ALA A 45 -6.85 9.33 0.86
N GLU A 46 -7.46 10.52 0.94
CA GLU A 46 -7.32 11.42 2.09
C GLU A 46 -7.84 10.79 3.38
N GLY A 47 -8.95 10.04 3.34
CA GLY A 47 -9.45 9.30 4.49
C GLY A 47 -8.49 8.21 4.98
N LEU A 48 -7.83 7.49 4.06
CA LEU A 48 -6.84 6.47 4.41
C LEU A 48 -5.56 7.09 4.99
N ILE A 49 -5.09 8.21 4.42
CA ILE A 49 -3.93 8.94 4.93
C ILE A 49 -4.20 9.50 6.33
N ALA A 50 -5.36 10.14 6.55
CA ALA A 50 -5.74 10.65 7.87
C ALA A 50 -5.79 9.54 8.92
N LEU A 51 -6.34 8.36 8.56
CA LEU A 51 -6.36 7.19 9.44
C LEU A 51 -4.95 6.69 9.74
N ALA A 52 -4.06 6.67 8.75
CA ALA A 52 -2.67 6.27 8.94
C ALA A 52 -1.90 7.25 9.84
N VAL A 53 -2.07 8.57 9.64
CA VAL A 53 -1.44 9.60 10.46
C VAL A 53 -1.86 9.50 11.92
N LYS A 54 -3.16 9.23 12.17
CA LYS A 54 -3.69 9.07 13.53
C LYS A 54 -3.08 7.88 14.28
N GLU A 55 -2.86 6.76 13.58
CA GLU A 55 -2.49 5.48 14.20
C GLU A 55 -1.02 5.08 13.96
N LYS A 56 -0.20 5.96 13.35
CA LYS A 56 1.19 5.63 12.94
C LYS A 56 2.08 5.18 14.11
N ASP A 57 1.94 5.80 15.27
CA ASP A 57 2.78 5.55 16.45
C ASP A 57 2.17 4.55 17.44
N ASN A 58 0.97 4.02 17.14
CA ASN A 58 0.22 3.16 18.05
C ASN A 58 0.60 1.68 17.88
N PHE A 59 1.86 1.34 18.17
CA PHE A 59 2.41 -0.01 18.14
C PHE A 59 3.34 -0.26 19.33
N GLU A 60 3.58 -1.52 19.64
CA GLU A 60 4.53 -1.98 20.64
C GLU A 60 5.68 -2.71 19.94
N GLU A 61 6.91 -2.51 20.38
CA GLU A 61 8.05 -3.30 19.92
C GLU A 61 8.16 -4.55 20.78
N VAL A 62 8.08 -5.71 20.14
CA VAL A 62 8.14 -7.02 20.79
C VAL A 62 9.29 -7.82 20.18
N THR A 63 10.14 -8.39 21.02
CA THR A 63 11.15 -9.35 20.59
C THR A 63 10.52 -10.72 20.44
N VAL A 64 10.69 -11.31 19.26
CA VAL A 64 10.16 -12.64 18.92
C VAL A 64 11.29 -13.50 18.39
N THR A 65 11.38 -14.72 18.86
CA THR A 65 12.30 -15.72 18.30
C THR A 65 11.80 -16.17 16.93
N ALA A 66 12.55 -15.85 15.90
CA ALA A 66 12.24 -16.23 14.51
C ALA A 66 13.18 -17.34 14.04
N LYS A 67 12.63 -18.39 13.45
CA LYS A 67 13.41 -19.44 12.79
C LYS A 67 13.88 -18.94 11.43
N VAL A 68 15.17 -18.70 11.29
CA VAL A 68 15.80 -18.24 10.05
C VAL A 68 16.59 -19.38 9.44
N ALA A 69 16.35 -19.70 8.18
CA ALA A 69 17.12 -20.76 7.50
C ALA A 69 18.60 -20.39 7.46
N ARG A 70 19.46 -21.27 8.01
CA ARG A 70 20.92 -21.12 7.98
C ARG A 70 21.38 -21.05 6.53
N LYS A 71 22.22 -20.05 6.23
CA LYS A 71 22.83 -19.88 4.90
C LYS A 71 24.31 -20.14 4.97
N ASP A 72 24.82 -20.80 3.94
CA ASP A 72 26.24 -21.02 3.73
C ASP A 72 26.94 -19.74 3.22
N LYS A 73 28.26 -19.74 3.14
CA LYS A 73 29.07 -18.60 2.63
C LYS A 73 28.63 -18.14 1.24
N ASP A 74 28.09 -19.03 0.43
CA ASP A 74 27.55 -18.75 -0.92
C ASP A 74 26.09 -18.29 -0.92
N GLY A 75 25.47 -18.05 0.26
CA GLY A 75 24.07 -17.63 0.39
C GLY A 75 23.04 -18.76 0.15
N LYS A 76 23.47 -19.99 -0.04
CA LYS A 76 22.61 -21.17 -0.22
C LYS A 76 22.10 -21.66 1.15
N ARG A 77 20.88 -22.22 1.19
CA ARG A 77 20.31 -22.79 2.41
C ARG A 77 21.04 -24.08 2.78
N VAL A 78 21.54 -24.17 4.00
CA VAL A 78 22.14 -25.39 4.54
C VAL A 78 21.05 -26.44 4.76
N LYS A 79 21.30 -27.66 4.28
CA LYS A 79 20.38 -28.80 4.43
C LYS A 79 21.13 -29.95 5.08
N GLU A 80 20.54 -30.57 6.08
CA GLU A 80 21.02 -31.82 6.70
C GLU A 80 20.14 -32.99 6.29
N VAL A 81 20.71 -34.16 6.24
CA VAL A 81 19.98 -35.41 5.91
C VAL A 81 19.55 -36.04 7.23
N VAL A 82 18.26 -36.02 7.52
CA VAL A 82 17.64 -36.68 8.65
C VAL A 82 16.70 -37.75 8.11
N ASP A 83 16.88 -38.98 8.52
CA ASP A 83 16.09 -40.16 8.06
C ASP A 83 15.97 -40.25 6.53
N GLY A 84 17.07 -40.02 5.80
CA GLY A 84 17.12 -40.10 4.34
C GLY A 84 16.45 -38.91 3.62
N LYS A 85 15.91 -37.91 4.33
CA LYS A 85 15.27 -36.71 3.77
C LYS A 85 16.14 -35.47 4.01
N LYS A 86 16.30 -34.62 2.98
CA LYS A 86 17.01 -33.33 3.10
C LYS A 86 16.11 -32.30 3.82
N VAL A 87 16.46 -31.97 5.07
CA VAL A 87 15.76 -30.99 5.88
C VAL A 87 16.59 -29.71 5.96
N THR A 88 15.94 -28.54 5.84
CA THR A 88 16.61 -27.25 5.98
C THR A 88 16.89 -26.97 7.46
N VAL A 89 18.11 -26.60 7.80
CA VAL A 89 18.52 -26.20 9.16
C VAL A 89 18.07 -24.77 9.42
N TYR A 90 17.46 -24.53 10.60
CA TYR A 90 17.01 -23.22 11.03
C TYR A 90 17.75 -22.81 12.30
N ASP A 91 18.21 -21.58 12.33
CA ASP A 91 18.73 -20.94 13.55
C ASP A 91 17.63 -20.11 14.18
N GLU A 92 17.54 -20.13 15.50
CA GLU A 92 16.64 -19.25 16.25
C GLU A 92 17.34 -17.90 16.48
N VAL A 93 16.77 -16.86 15.91
CA VAL A 93 17.30 -15.49 16.00
C VAL A 93 16.23 -14.59 16.62
N GLU A 94 16.61 -13.84 17.62
CA GLU A 94 15.74 -12.81 18.19
C GLU A 94 15.58 -11.66 17.20
N LYS A 95 14.32 -11.34 16.88
CA LYS A 95 13.97 -10.19 16.02
C LYS A 95 12.99 -9.31 16.73
N THR A 96 13.29 -8.02 16.75
CA THR A 96 12.34 -7.00 17.19
C THR A 96 11.35 -6.74 16.05
N ILE A 97 10.07 -6.91 16.33
CA ILE A 97 8.97 -6.65 15.39
C ILE A 97 8.00 -5.62 15.99
N LYS A 98 7.42 -4.79 15.12
CA LYS A 98 6.36 -3.86 15.50
C LYS A 98 5.03 -4.61 15.56
N LYS A 99 4.47 -4.74 16.76
CA LYS A 99 3.15 -5.35 17.00
C LYS A 99 2.11 -4.24 17.02
N ASP A 100 1.17 -4.27 16.08
CA ASP A 100 0.08 -3.30 16.06
C ASP A 100 -0.80 -3.40 17.32
N SER A 101 -1.12 -2.25 17.94
CA SER A 101 -2.17 -2.16 18.95
C SER A 101 -3.54 -2.49 18.37
N ALA A 102 -4.56 -2.68 19.19
CA ALA A 102 -5.91 -3.03 18.72
C ALA A 102 -6.49 -1.99 17.75
N SER A 103 -6.28 -0.68 18.01
CA SER A 103 -6.76 0.39 17.14
C SER A 103 -6.00 0.47 15.82
N ARG A 104 -4.66 0.35 15.84
CA ARG A 104 -3.84 0.31 14.62
C ARG A 104 -4.15 -0.92 13.77
N LEU A 105 -4.37 -2.07 14.39
CA LEU A 105 -4.79 -3.28 13.69
C LEU A 105 -6.17 -3.10 13.03
N HIS A 106 -7.12 -2.43 13.72
CA HIS A 106 -8.41 -2.08 13.14
C HIS A 106 -8.25 -1.16 11.92
N ALA A 107 -7.42 -0.12 12.04
CA ALA A 107 -7.10 0.79 10.94
C ALA A 107 -6.51 0.03 9.74
N ARG A 108 -5.53 -0.85 9.96
CA ARG A 108 -4.96 -1.72 8.93
C ARG A 108 -6.02 -2.55 8.22
N ARG A 109 -6.95 -3.15 8.96
CA ARG A 109 -8.07 -3.93 8.38
C ARG A 109 -9.00 -3.05 7.55
N GLN A 110 -9.25 -1.79 7.94
CA GLN A 110 -10.03 -0.84 7.14
C GLN A 110 -9.32 -0.48 5.83
N MET A 111 -8.00 -0.26 5.87
CA MET A 111 -7.19 0.01 4.68
C MET A 111 -7.21 -1.17 3.70
N LEU A 112 -7.08 -2.40 4.19
CA LEU A 112 -7.12 -3.63 3.37
C LEU A 112 -8.47 -3.85 2.67
N LYS A 113 -9.58 -3.31 3.18
CA LYS A 113 -10.88 -3.32 2.47
C LYS A 113 -10.85 -2.51 1.19
N VAL A 114 -9.97 -1.52 1.09
CA VAL A 114 -9.87 -0.60 -0.05
C VAL A 114 -8.64 -0.90 -0.91
N LEU A 115 -7.49 -1.16 -0.31
CA LEU A 115 -6.22 -1.31 -1.03
C LEU A 115 -6.07 -2.71 -1.62
N TYR A 116 -5.37 -2.77 -2.75
CA TYR A 116 -4.87 -4.00 -3.35
C TYR A 116 -3.38 -4.17 -3.04
N THR A 117 -2.93 -5.40 -3.10
CA THR A 117 -1.50 -5.71 -3.14
C THR A 117 -0.91 -5.18 -4.45
N ALA A 118 0.17 -4.42 -4.37
CA ALA A 118 0.88 -3.92 -5.54
C ALA A 118 2.17 -4.73 -5.79
N LYS A 119 2.59 -4.76 -7.05
CA LYS A 119 3.85 -5.38 -7.47
C LYS A 119 4.68 -4.34 -8.18
N GLU A 120 5.92 -4.22 -7.80
CA GLU A 120 6.93 -3.42 -8.48
C GLU A 120 7.87 -4.36 -9.26
N SER A 121 8.17 -4.00 -10.50
CA SER A 121 9.08 -4.77 -11.34
C SER A 121 10.40 -4.03 -11.45
N ASP A 122 11.49 -4.71 -11.14
CA ASP A 122 12.85 -4.17 -11.27
C ASP A 122 13.34 -4.17 -12.74
N GLY A 123 12.42 -4.40 -13.70
CA GLY A 123 12.76 -4.49 -15.12
C GLY A 123 13.45 -5.80 -15.53
N THR A 124 13.80 -6.66 -14.59
CA THR A 124 14.38 -7.97 -14.87
C THR A 124 13.30 -9.05 -14.92
N LYS A 125 13.51 -10.11 -15.76
CA LYS A 125 12.51 -11.20 -15.95
C LYS A 125 12.10 -11.94 -14.67
N LYS A 126 12.84 -11.81 -13.56
CA LYS A 126 12.60 -12.46 -12.28
C LYS A 126 12.40 -11.49 -11.11
N GLY A 127 12.55 -10.19 -11.32
CA GLY A 127 12.55 -9.17 -10.27
C GLY A 127 11.18 -8.52 -10.05
N THR A 128 10.20 -9.26 -9.53
CA THR A 128 8.94 -8.68 -9.04
C THR A 128 8.92 -8.69 -7.53
N LYS A 129 8.90 -7.48 -6.92
CA LYS A 129 8.74 -7.31 -5.48
C LYS A 129 7.30 -6.96 -5.16
N THR A 130 6.71 -7.66 -4.19
CA THR A 130 5.39 -7.33 -3.66
C THR A 130 5.51 -6.19 -2.67
N ILE A 131 4.74 -5.11 -2.89
CA ILE A 131 4.68 -3.95 -1.99
C ILE A 131 3.47 -4.10 -1.08
N ASP A 132 3.69 -4.05 0.22
CA ASP A 132 2.63 -3.88 1.20
C ASP A 132 2.29 -2.39 1.31
N VAL A 133 1.20 -1.99 0.65
CA VAL A 133 0.76 -0.60 0.59
C VAL A 133 0.31 -0.09 1.96
N THR A 134 -0.16 -0.97 2.85
CA THR A 134 -0.54 -0.57 4.21
C THR A 134 0.67 -0.23 5.05
N ASN A 135 1.76 -1.01 4.96
CA ASN A 135 3.01 -0.68 5.63
C ASN A 135 3.61 0.61 5.05
N LYS A 136 3.60 0.78 3.72
CA LYS A 136 4.02 2.03 3.07
C LYS A 136 3.24 3.26 3.58
N LEU A 137 1.93 3.11 3.82
CA LEU A 137 1.11 4.17 4.40
C LEU A 137 1.56 4.54 5.82
N PHE A 138 1.81 3.56 6.70
CA PHE A 138 2.21 3.81 8.09
C PHE A 138 3.66 4.29 8.23
N ASP A 139 4.59 3.69 7.46
CA ASP A 139 6.03 3.87 7.67
C ASP A 139 6.62 5.00 6.82
N GLU A 140 6.06 5.28 5.62
CA GLU A 140 6.60 6.29 4.70
C GLU A 140 5.69 7.51 4.56
N ILE A 141 4.38 7.30 4.34
CA ILE A 141 3.44 8.38 4.00
C ILE A 141 2.97 9.11 5.26
N ALA A 142 2.54 8.38 6.29
CA ALA A 142 2.00 8.99 7.50
C ALA A 142 2.99 9.90 8.24
N PRO A 143 4.31 9.58 8.36
CA PRO A 143 5.27 10.49 8.97
C PRO A 143 5.42 11.81 8.22
N LYS A 144 5.37 11.81 6.87
CA LYS A 144 5.45 13.03 6.05
C LYS A 144 4.31 14.00 6.31
N TYR A 145 3.15 13.49 6.70
CA TYR A 145 1.95 14.29 6.94
C TYR A 145 1.59 14.46 8.42
N ALA A 146 2.50 14.15 9.33
CA ALA A 146 2.24 14.19 10.78
C ALA A 146 1.76 15.58 11.26
N THR A 147 2.29 16.65 10.67
CA THR A 147 1.96 18.05 11.02
C THR A 147 0.81 18.63 10.20
N ARG A 148 0.27 17.88 9.23
CA ARG A 148 -0.71 18.39 8.28
C ARG A 148 -2.11 17.86 8.59
N ASN A 149 -3.08 18.74 8.77
CA ASN A 149 -4.46 18.40 9.12
C ASN A 149 -5.38 18.38 7.89
N GLY A 150 -5.07 17.57 6.87
CA GLY A 150 -5.88 17.42 5.66
C GLY A 150 -5.27 18.03 4.41
N GLY A 151 -5.97 17.91 3.26
CA GLY A 151 -5.46 18.37 1.97
C GLY A 151 -4.18 17.67 1.53
N TYR A 152 -4.10 16.36 1.75
CA TYR A 152 -2.92 15.56 1.43
C TYR A 152 -2.71 15.35 -0.06
N THR A 153 -3.71 15.71 -0.88
CA THR A 153 -3.69 15.53 -2.33
C THR A 153 -3.95 16.82 -3.07
N ARG A 154 -3.34 16.98 -4.24
CA ARG A 154 -3.53 18.11 -5.14
C ARG A 154 -3.97 17.61 -6.51
N ILE A 155 -4.92 18.32 -7.15
CA ILE A 155 -5.38 18.07 -8.50
C ILE A 155 -4.88 19.20 -9.39
N VAL A 156 -4.05 18.87 -10.38
CA VAL A 156 -3.54 19.81 -11.40
C VAL A 156 -4.21 19.48 -12.72
N LYS A 157 -4.84 20.44 -13.36
CA LYS A 157 -5.48 20.27 -14.68
C LYS A 157 -4.42 20.25 -15.75
N ILE A 158 -4.42 19.20 -16.59
CA ILE A 158 -3.50 19.06 -17.73
C ILE A 158 -4.15 19.64 -18.99
N GLY A 159 -5.39 19.28 -19.27
CA GLY A 159 -6.11 19.72 -20.46
C GLY A 159 -7.14 18.71 -20.93
N GLN A 160 -7.68 18.94 -22.11
CA GLN A 160 -8.62 18.01 -22.75
C GLN A 160 -7.86 16.92 -23.51
N ARG A 161 -8.25 15.67 -23.30
CA ARG A 161 -7.70 14.51 -24.00
C ARG A 161 -8.17 14.51 -25.46
N LYS A 162 -7.22 14.31 -26.39
CA LYS A 162 -7.49 14.40 -27.83
C LYS A 162 -8.55 13.40 -28.35
N GLY A 163 -8.64 12.21 -27.71
CA GLY A 163 -9.53 11.15 -28.19
C GLY A 163 -11.01 11.35 -27.88
N ASP A 164 -11.35 11.86 -26.69
CA ASP A 164 -12.73 11.95 -26.21
C ASP A 164 -13.08 13.28 -25.53
N GLY A 165 -12.19 14.27 -25.58
CA GLY A 165 -12.39 15.59 -24.97
C GLY A 165 -12.51 15.57 -23.44
N ALA A 166 -12.27 14.44 -22.77
CA ALA A 166 -12.34 14.34 -21.33
C ALA A 166 -11.23 15.17 -20.68
N LEU A 167 -11.57 15.94 -19.63
CA LEU A 167 -10.60 16.73 -18.90
C LEU A 167 -9.66 15.82 -18.09
N GLU A 168 -8.39 15.77 -18.49
CA GLU A 168 -7.32 15.06 -17.79
C GLU A 168 -6.70 15.91 -16.70
N VAL A 169 -6.40 15.25 -15.60
CA VAL A 169 -5.78 15.86 -14.43
C VAL A 169 -4.70 14.96 -13.86
N LEU A 170 -3.67 15.59 -13.32
CA LEU A 170 -2.69 14.95 -12.43
C LEU A 170 -3.23 15.04 -11.01
N LEU A 171 -3.42 13.89 -10.37
CA LEU A 171 -3.68 13.78 -8.94
C LEU A 171 -2.40 13.32 -8.27
N GLU A 172 -1.89 14.11 -7.33
CA GLU A 172 -0.62 13.84 -6.65
C GLU A 172 -0.75 14.02 -5.13
N LEU A 173 0.15 13.36 -4.41
CA LEU A 173 0.40 13.59 -2.99
C LEU A 173 1.27 14.84 -2.85
N VAL A 174 0.93 15.73 -1.90
CA VAL A 174 1.60 17.04 -1.71
C VAL A 174 2.81 16.94 -0.81
#